data_51d1e2d83d3e1358f58f0d82ade27289
#
_entry.id   51d1e2d83d3e1358f58f0d82ade27289
#
_cell.length_a   1.000
_cell.length_b   1.000
_cell.length_c   1.000
_cell.angle_alpha   90.00
_cell.angle_beta   90.00
_cell.angle_gamma   90.00
#
_symmetry.space_group_name_H-M   'P 1'
#
loop_
_entity.id
_entity.type
_entity.pdbx_description
1 polymer ?
#
loop_
_entity_poly.entity_id
_entity_poly.type
_entity_poly.pdbx_seq_one_letter_code
_entity_poly.pdbx_strand_id
1 'polypeptide(L)'
;EYISANPTGPLHVGHGRWAALGDATARVMRHAGYDVFEEFYINDAGTQMDNFGESVAVRYQQLLGRDVEMPEACYAGSYVKDIAQTIIDEDGDKWLDADPKERMENFREGAYAYELAEQHRVTERFGTTFGCWFSERSLYVPDEDGLSAVDRSLKAMDEKGYIYVEDGATWFRSSAFDDEKDRVLIKANGEMTYFMSDVAYHYNKMERGFDHLINIWGADHHGY
;
A
#
# COMPACT_ATOMS: atom_id res chain seq x y z
N GLU A 1 2.13 -7.57 -11.68
CA GLU A 1 1.82 -7.27 -10.27
C GLU A 1 0.81 -8.26 -9.74
N TYR A 2 1.04 -8.79 -8.55
CA TYR A 2 0.11 -9.74 -7.93
C TYR A 2 0.38 -9.87 -6.43
N ILE A 3 -0.56 -10.45 -5.67
CA ILE A 3 -0.68 -10.44 -4.21
C ILE A 3 -0.98 -9.03 -3.72
N SER A 4 0.01 -8.14 -3.68
CA SER A 4 -0.13 -6.71 -3.31
C SER A 4 -1.01 -6.52 -2.07
N ALA A 5 -0.71 -7.31 -1.02
CA ALA A 5 -1.48 -7.30 0.22
C ALA A 5 -1.10 -6.08 1.08
N ASN A 6 -2.10 -5.53 1.78
CA ASN A 6 -1.85 -4.47 2.76
C ASN A 6 -0.92 -4.97 3.87
N PRO A 7 0.07 -4.19 4.30
CA PRO A 7 1.01 -4.58 5.36
C PRO A 7 0.40 -4.39 6.77
N THR A 8 -0.90 -4.68 6.90
CA THR A 8 -1.67 -4.55 8.16
C THR A 8 -2.08 -5.89 8.74
N GLY A 9 -1.57 -6.99 8.17
CA GLY A 9 -1.82 -8.32 8.67
C GLY A 9 -1.23 -9.43 7.81
N PRO A 10 -1.27 -10.68 8.31
CA PRO A 10 -0.64 -11.83 7.67
C PRO A 10 -1.33 -12.20 6.35
N LEU A 11 -0.55 -12.77 5.43
CA LEU A 11 -1.07 -13.33 4.19
C LEU A 11 -2.00 -14.51 4.48
N HIS A 12 -3.10 -14.61 3.75
CA HIS A 12 -4.10 -15.67 3.87
C HIS A 12 -4.21 -16.47 2.56
N VAL A 13 -5.06 -17.51 2.55
CA VAL A 13 -5.22 -18.42 1.40
C VAL A 13 -5.61 -17.73 0.09
N GLY A 14 -6.32 -16.61 0.14
CA GLY A 14 -6.62 -15.78 -1.04
C GLY A 14 -5.35 -15.24 -1.69
N HIS A 15 -4.43 -14.71 -0.88
CA HIS A 15 -3.11 -14.24 -1.34
C HIS A 15 -2.28 -15.39 -1.91
N GLY A 16 -2.32 -16.58 -1.31
CA GLY A 16 -1.69 -17.80 -1.83
C GLY A 16 -2.21 -18.20 -3.21
N ARG A 17 -3.51 -18.00 -3.47
CA ARG A 17 -4.09 -18.23 -4.80
C ARG A 17 -3.56 -17.23 -5.84
N TRP A 18 -3.44 -15.96 -5.49
CA TRP A 18 -2.87 -14.94 -6.39
C TRP A 18 -1.37 -15.18 -6.62
N ALA A 19 -0.64 -15.60 -5.59
CA ALA A 19 0.75 -16.02 -5.69
C ALA A 19 0.92 -17.14 -6.73
N ALA A 20 0.15 -18.21 -6.60
CA ALA A 20 0.22 -19.34 -7.51
C ALA A 20 -0.12 -18.96 -8.96
N LEU A 21 -1.16 -18.14 -9.16
CA LEU A 21 -1.56 -17.68 -10.50
C LEU A 21 -0.53 -16.72 -11.10
N GLY A 22 -0.05 -15.74 -10.32
CA GLY A 22 0.91 -14.74 -10.77
C GLY A 22 2.25 -15.35 -11.15
N ASP A 23 2.83 -16.15 -10.25
CA ASP A 23 4.10 -16.85 -10.49
C ASP A 23 4.01 -17.80 -11.70
N ALA A 24 2.92 -18.60 -11.80
CA ALA A 24 2.72 -19.48 -12.95
C ALA A 24 2.63 -18.68 -14.26
N THR A 25 1.89 -17.56 -14.26
CA THR A 25 1.77 -16.69 -15.43
C THR A 25 3.13 -16.11 -15.82
N ALA A 26 3.90 -15.58 -14.86
CA ALA A 26 5.23 -15.04 -15.08
C ALA A 26 6.19 -16.09 -15.67
N ARG A 27 6.19 -17.30 -15.13
CA ARG A 27 7.02 -18.40 -15.64
C ARG A 27 6.67 -18.81 -17.07
N VAL A 28 5.36 -18.90 -17.39
CA VAL A 28 4.90 -19.22 -18.75
C VAL A 28 5.31 -18.13 -19.73
N MET A 29 5.16 -16.86 -19.36
CA MET A 29 5.57 -15.74 -20.20
C MET A 29 7.08 -15.72 -20.45
N ARG A 30 7.91 -15.94 -19.42
CA ARG A 30 9.36 -16.08 -19.58
C ARG A 30 9.73 -17.23 -20.53
N HIS A 31 9.04 -18.36 -20.39
CA HIS A 31 9.24 -19.51 -21.29
C HIS A 31 8.85 -19.17 -22.75
N ALA A 32 7.87 -18.31 -22.93
CA ALA A 32 7.45 -17.81 -24.26
C ALA A 32 8.37 -16.71 -24.82
N GLY A 33 9.41 -16.30 -24.09
CA GLY A 33 10.43 -15.35 -24.55
C GLY A 33 10.19 -13.89 -24.14
N TYR A 34 9.23 -13.63 -23.26
CA TYR A 34 9.04 -12.29 -22.70
C TYR A 34 10.07 -12.01 -21.60
N ASP A 35 10.51 -10.76 -21.51
CA ASP A 35 11.20 -10.25 -20.33
C ASP A 35 10.15 -9.85 -19.30
N VAL A 36 10.09 -10.57 -18.17
CA VAL A 36 9.04 -10.41 -17.17
C VAL A 36 9.62 -9.90 -15.86
N PHE A 37 9.14 -8.75 -15.43
CA PHE A 37 9.41 -8.18 -14.14
C PHE A 37 8.21 -8.40 -13.21
N GLU A 38 8.44 -8.91 -12.01
CA GLU A 38 7.42 -9.21 -11.01
C GLU A 38 7.48 -8.20 -9.88
N GLU A 39 6.33 -7.60 -9.55
CA GLU A 39 6.23 -6.53 -8.58
C GLU A 39 5.13 -6.80 -7.55
N PHE A 40 5.44 -6.50 -6.30
CA PHE A 40 4.49 -6.48 -5.19
C PHE A 40 4.27 -5.03 -4.78
N TYR A 41 3.04 -4.54 -4.86
CA TYR A 41 2.68 -3.20 -4.39
C TYR A 41 2.36 -3.22 -2.91
N ILE A 42 3.00 -2.35 -2.14
CA ILE A 42 2.80 -2.21 -0.71
C ILE A 42 1.95 -0.98 -0.46
N ASN A 43 0.70 -1.18 -0.06
CA ASN A 43 -0.19 -0.09 0.35
C ASN A 43 0.15 0.34 1.79
N ASP A 44 1.26 1.08 1.93
CA ASP A 44 1.85 1.52 3.21
C ASP A 44 1.51 2.97 3.57
N ALA A 45 0.52 3.56 2.90
CA ALA A 45 0.04 4.91 3.15
C ALA A 45 -1.43 4.91 3.66
N GLY A 46 -1.87 6.07 4.19
CA GLY A 46 -3.26 6.31 4.56
C GLY A 46 -3.67 5.78 5.94
N THR A 47 -4.93 6.03 6.27
CA THR A 47 -5.52 5.81 7.61
C THR A 47 -5.41 4.36 8.11
N GLN A 48 -5.36 3.37 7.21
CA GLN A 48 -5.19 1.97 7.61
C GLN A 48 -3.87 1.72 8.36
N MET A 49 -2.80 2.42 7.99
CA MET A 49 -1.51 2.31 8.67
C MET A 49 -1.56 2.96 10.05
N ASP A 50 -2.27 4.08 10.19
CA ASP A 50 -2.49 4.73 11.48
C ASP A 50 -3.31 3.84 12.42
N ASN A 51 -4.41 3.24 11.92
CA ASN A 51 -5.21 2.28 12.66
C ASN A 51 -4.41 1.05 13.08
N PHE A 52 -3.48 0.61 12.25
CA PHE A 52 -2.61 -0.51 12.56
C PHE A 52 -1.61 -0.16 13.66
N GLY A 53 -0.95 0.99 13.57
CA GLY A 53 -0.09 1.52 14.64
C GLY A 53 -0.82 1.67 15.97
N GLU A 54 -2.05 2.21 15.94
CA GLU A 54 -2.89 2.34 17.14
C GLU A 54 -3.26 0.97 17.71
N SER A 55 -3.56 -0.01 16.86
CA SER A 55 -3.84 -1.39 17.30
C SER A 55 -2.70 -1.98 18.11
N VAL A 56 -1.46 -1.80 17.63
CA VAL A 56 -0.25 -2.26 18.32
C VAL A 56 -0.02 -1.47 19.61
N ALA A 57 -0.24 -0.15 19.59
CA ALA A 57 -0.12 0.70 20.77
C ALA A 57 -1.10 0.30 21.89
N VAL A 58 -2.34 -0.05 21.53
CA VAL A 58 -3.33 -0.54 22.49
C VAL A 58 -2.91 -1.89 23.07
N ARG A 59 -2.47 -2.85 22.23
CA ARG A 59 -1.99 -4.16 22.69
C ARG A 59 -0.75 -4.05 23.59
N TYR A 60 0.17 -3.17 23.25
CA TYR A 60 1.34 -2.87 24.07
C TYR A 60 0.93 -2.40 25.47
N GLN A 61 0.03 -1.44 25.58
CA GLN A 61 -0.48 -0.94 26.85
C GLN A 61 -1.21 -2.04 27.65
N GLN A 62 -2.05 -2.86 26.99
CA GLN A 62 -2.76 -3.97 27.63
C GLN A 62 -1.79 -5.01 28.17
N LEU A 63 -0.74 -5.39 27.43
CA LEU A 63 0.28 -6.34 27.86
C LEU A 63 1.09 -5.83 29.08
N LEU A 64 1.25 -4.52 29.19
CA LEU A 64 1.88 -3.87 30.33
C LEU A 64 0.91 -3.50 31.46
N GLY A 65 -0.32 -4.05 31.44
CA GLY A 65 -1.28 -3.97 32.56
C GLY A 65 -2.14 -2.70 32.57
N ARG A 66 -2.17 -1.90 31.49
CA ARG A 66 -3.11 -0.77 31.36
C ARG A 66 -4.48 -1.27 30.91
N ASP A 67 -5.52 -0.72 31.48
CA ASP A 67 -6.92 -0.99 31.07
C ASP A 67 -7.31 -0.01 29.96
N VAL A 68 -7.12 -0.45 28.70
CA VAL A 68 -7.39 0.33 27.49
C VAL A 68 -8.26 -0.49 26.56
N GLU A 69 -9.35 0.09 26.07
CA GLU A 69 -10.22 -0.56 25.09
C GLU A 69 -9.64 -0.45 23.66
N MET A 70 -9.86 -1.51 22.85
CA MET A 70 -9.51 -1.51 21.45
C MET A 70 -10.57 -0.75 20.64
N PRO A 71 -10.21 0.33 19.93
CA PRO A 71 -11.15 1.03 19.06
C PRO A 71 -11.70 0.14 17.96
N GLU A 72 -12.93 0.40 17.51
CA GLU A 72 -13.62 -0.41 16.50
C GLU A 72 -12.88 -0.44 15.16
N ALA A 73 -12.22 0.66 14.79
CA ALA A 73 -11.43 0.76 13.56
C ALA A 73 -10.09 0.01 13.61
N CYS A 74 -9.71 -0.52 14.77
CA CYS A 74 -8.42 -1.17 15.00
C CYS A 74 -8.45 -2.67 14.72
N TYR A 75 -7.27 -3.24 14.48
CA TYR A 75 -7.08 -4.67 14.20
C TYR A 75 -6.96 -5.47 15.51
N ALA A 76 -7.87 -6.41 15.72
CA ALA A 76 -7.93 -7.18 16.98
C ALA A 76 -7.22 -8.55 16.91
N GLY A 77 -6.60 -8.91 15.79
CA GLY A 77 -5.95 -10.19 15.56
C GLY A 77 -4.85 -10.53 16.56
N SER A 78 -4.55 -11.82 16.74
CA SER A 78 -3.51 -12.28 17.69
C SER A 78 -2.11 -11.80 17.28
N TYR A 79 -1.84 -11.70 15.98
CA TYR A 79 -0.57 -11.20 15.46
C TYR A 79 -0.22 -9.79 15.96
N VAL A 80 -1.23 -8.94 16.21
CA VAL A 80 -1.01 -7.60 16.78
C VAL A 80 -0.41 -7.68 18.19
N LYS A 81 -0.74 -8.72 18.96
CA LYS A 81 -0.10 -8.98 20.27
C LYS A 81 1.35 -9.41 20.12
N ASP A 82 1.63 -10.24 19.11
CA ASP A 82 2.99 -10.70 18.85
C ASP A 82 3.90 -9.54 18.49
N ILE A 83 3.40 -8.60 17.65
CA ILE A 83 4.11 -7.36 17.31
C ILE A 83 4.35 -6.50 18.57
N ALA A 84 3.30 -6.28 19.36
CA ALA A 84 3.41 -5.52 20.60
C ALA A 84 4.40 -6.15 21.60
N GLN A 85 4.43 -7.49 21.68
CA GLN A 85 5.39 -8.21 22.51
C GLN A 85 6.83 -8.01 22.03
N THR A 86 7.06 -8.04 20.70
CA THR A 86 8.38 -7.75 20.14
C THR A 86 8.89 -6.36 20.57
N ILE A 87 8.02 -5.36 20.51
CA ILE A 87 8.37 -4.00 20.96
C ILE A 87 8.67 -3.96 22.47
N ILE A 88 7.90 -4.70 23.29
CA ILE A 88 8.18 -4.83 24.74
C ILE A 88 9.53 -5.49 24.97
N ASP A 89 9.85 -6.54 24.23
CA ASP A 89 11.12 -7.27 24.39
C ASP A 89 12.34 -6.41 24.02
N GLU A 90 12.18 -5.47 23.07
CA GLU A 90 13.23 -4.56 22.64
C GLU A 90 13.34 -3.30 23.52
N ASP A 91 12.21 -2.66 23.81
CA ASP A 91 12.15 -1.32 24.41
C ASP A 91 11.59 -1.30 25.85
N GLY A 92 11.09 -2.43 26.38
CA GLY A 92 10.47 -2.51 27.69
C GLY A 92 9.19 -1.68 27.78
N ASP A 93 9.09 -0.84 28.82
CA ASP A 93 7.94 0.04 29.08
C ASP A 93 8.14 1.49 28.60
N LYS A 94 9.21 1.76 27.89
CA LYS A 94 9.64 3.09 27.41
C LYS A 94 8.51 3.92 26.81
N TRP A 95 7.62 3.28 26.05
CA TRP A 95 6.58 3.96 25.27
C TRP A 95 5.29 4.23 26.06
N LEU A 96 5.17 3.76 27.31
CA LEU A 96 3.95 4.00 28.11
C LEU A 96 3.68 5.49 28.35
N ASP A 97 4.74 6.23 28.68
CA ASP A 97 4.68 7.65 29.07
C ASP A 97 5.36 8.56 28.03
N ALA A 98 5.69 8.03 26.84
CA ALA A 98 6.27 8.79 25.74
C ALA A 98 5.24 9.77 25.11
N ASP A 99 5.74 10.77 24.39
CA ASP A 99 4.91 11.66 23.61
C ASP A 99 3.96 10.87 22.68
N PRO A 100 2.64 11.18 22.65
CA PRO A 100 1.69 10.40 21.88
C PRO A 100 2.00 10.33 20.39
N LYS A 101 2.56 11.39 19.80
CA LYS A 101 2.92 11.43 18.38
C LYS A 101 4.12 10.56 18.09
N GLU A 102 5.19 10.69 18.90
CA GLU A 102 6.39 9.87 18.79
C GLU A 102 6.07 8.39 18.97
N ARG A 103 5.23 8.09 19.98
CA ARG A 103 4.76 6.73 20.24
C ARG A 103 4.00 6.16 19.03
N MET A 104 3.03 6.91 18.49
CA MET A 104 2.24 6.48 17.34
C MET A 104 3.13 6.22 16.12
N GLU A 105 4.08 7.09 15.82
CA GLU A 105 5.01 6.93 14.72
C GLU A 105 5.86 5.66 14.88
N ASN A 106 6.39 5.43 16.09
CA ASN A 106 7.18 4.22 16.38
C ASN A 106 6.36 2.94 16.22
N PHE A 107 5.14 2.90 16.75
CA PHE A 107 4.29 1.71 16.62
C PHE A 107 3.85 1.46 15.20
N ARG A 108 3.54 2.50 14.43
CA ARG A 108 3.18 2.38 13.01
C ARG A 108 4.33 1.82 12.18
N GLU A 109 5.52 2.38 12.33
CA GLU A 109 6.69 1.94 11.55
C GLU A 109 7.21 0.57 12.02
N GLY A 110 7.17 0.29 13.32
CA GLY A 110 7.52 -1.03 13.87
C GLY A 110 6.56 -2.12 13.40
N ALA A 111 5.26 -1.86 13.43
CA ALA A 111 4.24 -2.77 12.93
C ALA A 111 4.38 -3.03 11.42
N TYR A 112 4.61 -1.97 10.65
CA TYR A 112 4.90 -2.05 9.23
C TYR A 112 6.10 -2.92 8.92
N ALA A 113 7.23 -2.66 9.57
CA ALA A 113 8.46 -3.42 9.36
C ALA A 113 8.29 -4.91 9.70
N TYR A 114 7.57 -5.23 10.78
CA TYR A 114 7.28 -6.60 11.18
C TYR A 114 6.45 -7.34 10.13
N GLU A 115 5.31 -6.78 9.73
CA GLU A 115 4.41 -7.43 8.76
C GLU A 115 5.05 -7.53 7.37
N LEU A 116 5.78 -6.53 6.94
CA LEU A 116 6.50 -6.58 5.67
C LEU A 116 7.54 -7.71 5.66
N ALA A 117 8.30 -7.86 6.75
CA ALA A 117 9.26 -8.96 6.90
C ALA A 117 8.55 -10.33 6.88
N GLU A 118 7.39 -10.46 7.54
CA GLU A 118 6.60 -11.69 7.51
C GLU A 118 6.05 -11.99 6.11
N GLN A 119 5.55 -10.99 5.39
CA GLN A 119 5.09 -11.15 4.01
C GLN A 119 6.22 -11.59 3.08
N HIS A 120 7.41 -11.02 3.21
CA HIS A 120 8.61 -11.47 2.50
C HIS A 120 8.92 -12.94 2.81
N ARG A 121 8.99 -13.28 4.09
CA ARG A 121 9.30 -14.65 4.55
C ARG A 121 8.29 -15.68 4.04
N VAL A 122 7.00 -15.33 4.06
CA VAL A 122 5.92 -16.23 3.61
C VAL A 122 5.95 -16.42 2.10
N THR A 123 6.15 -15.35 1.32
CA THR A 123 6.24 -15.44 -0.15
C THR A 123 7.47 -16.21 -0.60
N GLU A 124 8.64 -16.00 0.01
CA GLU A 124 9.84 -16.79 -0.25
C GLU A 124 9.63 -18.28 0.06
N ARG A 125 9.02 -18.58 1.23
CA ARG A 125 8.70 -19.96 1.60
C ARG A 125 7.69 -20.60 0.65
N PHE A 126 6.79 -19.83 0.08
CA PHE A 126 5.84 -20.29 -0.93
C PHE A 126 6.51 -20.52 -2.29
N GLY A 127 7.72 -20.00 -2.49
CA GLY A 127 8.50 -20.10 -3.73
C GLY A 127 8.19 -18.99 -4.74
N THR A 128 7.60 -17.90 -4.28
CA THR A 128 7.28 -16.72 -5.09
C THR A 128 8.22 -15.57 -4.68
N THR A 129 8.91 -14.99 -5.66
CA THR A 129 9.86 -13.88 -5.45
C THR A 129 9.52 -12.71 -6.34
N PHE A 130 9.76 -11.50 -5.84
CA PHE A 130 9.50 -10.26 -6.56
C PHE A 130 10.81 -9.52 -6.83
N GLY A 131 10.92 -8.93 -8.02
CA GLY A 131 12.02 -8.05 -8.39
C GLY A 131 11.92 -6.67 -7.71
N CYS A 132 10.70 -6.28 -7.32
CA CYS A 132 10.43 -5.04 -6.60
C CYS A 132 9.29 -5.21 -5.60
N TRP A 133 9.50 -4.64 -4.42
CA TRP A 133 8.48 -4.38 -3.41
C TRP A 133 8.24 -2.87 -3.40
N PHE A 134 7.22 -2.45 -4.15
CA PHE A 134 6.98 -1.04 -4.44
C PHE A 134 6.14 -0.41 -3.32
N SER A 135 6.73 0.55 -2.60
CA SER A 135 6.03 1.31 -1.54
C SER A 135 5.17 2.42 -2.16
N GLU A 136 3.89 2.47 -1.78
CA GLU A 136 2.99 3.58 -2.17
C GLU A 136 3.55 4.94 -1.73
N ARG A 137 4.17 5.02 -0.55
CA ARG A 137 4.79 6.26 -0.04
C ARG A 137 5.78 6.86 -1.03
N SER A 138 6.47 6.02 -1.83
CA SER A 138 7.44 6.51 -2.82
C SER A 138 6.81 7.34 -3.94
N LEU A 139 5.51 7.18 -4.20
CA LEU A 139 4.78 7.98 -5.19
C LEU A 139 4.70 9.46 -4.83
N TYR A 140 4.81 9.78 -3.55
CA TYR A 140 4.67 11.14 -3.02
C TYR A 140 6.01 11.82 -2.74
N VAL A 141 7.12 11.09 -2.89
CA VAL A 141 8.47 11.61 -2.63
C VAL A 141 9.00 12.25 -3.91
N PRO A 142 9.37 13.55 -3.87
CA PRO A 142 10.02 14.19 -5.01
C PRO A 142 11.37 13.55 -5.32
N ASP A 143 11.67 13.40 -6.61
CA ASP A 143 12.97 12.96 -7.11
C ASP A 143 13.98 14.13 -7.22
N GLU A 144 15.09 13.88 -7.93
CA GLU A 144 16.15 14.87 -8.15
C GLU A 144 15.68 16.12 -8.90
N ASP A 145 14.62 16.00 -9.71
CA ASP A 145 13.99 17.09 -10.45
C ASP A 145 12.97 17.88 -9.59
N GLY A 146 12.73 17.43 -8.36
CA GLY A 146 11.80 18.03 -7.41
C GLY A 146 10.33 17.69 -7.68
N LEU A 147 10.05 16.70 -8.52
CA LEU A 147 8.70 16.22 -8.83
C LEU A 147 8.49 14.81 -8.31
N SER A 148 7.36 14.57 -7.65
CA SER A 148 6.91 13.24 -7.28
C SER A 148 6.29 12.50 -8.48
N ALA A 149 6.07 11.19 -8.38
CA ALA A 149 5.35 10.43 -9.42
C ALA A 149 3.91 10.96 -9.59
N VAL A 150 3.29 11.41 -8.51
CA VAL A 150 1.99 12.07 -8.54
C VAL A 150 2.05 13.37 -9.35
N ASP A 151 3.03 14.23 -9.09
CA ASP A 151 3.19 15.51 -9.82
C ASP A 151 3.40 15.27 -11.31
N ARG A 152 4.24 14.29 -11.68
CA ARG A 152 4.49 13.94 -13.08
C ARG A 152 3.23 13.43 -13.78
N SER A 153 2.48 12.57 -13.13
CA SER A 153 1.24 12.04 -13.71
C SER A 153 0.17 13.12 -13.88
N LEU A 154 0.01 14.00 -12.90
CA LEU A 154 -0.89 15.16 -12.99
C LEU A 154 -0.49 16.08 -14.15
N LYS A 155 0.79 16.42 -14.25
CA LYS A 155 1.31 17.25 -15.35
C LYS A 155 1.05 16.61 -16.71
N ALA A 156 1.32 15.30 -16.86
CA ALA A 156 1.09 14.59 -18.12
C ALA A 156 -0.39 14.56 -18.53
N MET A 157 -1.30 14.44 -17.56
CA MET A 157 -2.74 14.50 -17.82
C MET A 157 -3.21 15.92 -18.16
N ASP A 158 -2.67 16.94 -17.50
CA ASP A 158 -2.99 18.35 -17.76
C ASP A 158 -2.57 18.78 -19.17
N GLU A 159 -1.33 18.45 -19.56
CA GLU A 159 -0.81 18.72 -20.91
C GLU A 159 -1.66 18.12 -22.04
N LYS A 160 -2.36 17.02 -21.74
CA LYS A 160 -3.29 16.35 -22.68
C LYS A 160 -4.74 16.86 -22.56
N GLY A 161 -5.03 17.77 -21.63
CA GLY A 161 -6.38 18.28 -21.38
C GLY A 161 -7.34 17.27 -20.74
N TYR A 162 -6.81 16.27 -20.05
CA TYR A 162 -7.61 15.21 -19.42
C TYR A 162 -8.02 15.53 -17.98
N ILE A 163 -7.54 16.63 -17.41
CA ILE A 163 -7.98 17.08 -16.09
C ILE A 163 -8.65 18.46 -16.16
N TYR A 164 -9.47 18.75 -15.15
CA TYR A 164 -10.11 20.04 -14.94
C TYR A 164 -10.37 20.26 -13.46
N VAL A 165 -10.64 21.50 -13.07
CA VAL A 165 -11.01 21.87 -11.70
C VAL A 165 -12.47 22.28 -11.67
N GLU A 166 -13.25 21.67 -10.77
CA GLU A 166 -14.64 22.01 -10.50
C GLU A 166 -14.91 21.91 -9.00
N ASP A 167 -15.60 22.90 -8.44
CA ASP A 167 -15.90 23.02 -7.02
C ASP A 167 -14.68 22.85 -6.07
N GLY A 168 -13.51 23.30 -6.54
CA GLY A 168 -12.25 23.21 -5.79
C GLY A 168 -11.57 21.84 -5.83
N ALA A 169 -12.18 20.83 -6.45
CA ALA A 169 -11.60 19.51 -6.65
C ALA A 169 -10.98 19.39 -8.05
N THR A 170 -9.93 18.56 -8.18
CA THR A 170 -9.32 18.21 -9.46
C THR A 170 -9.91 16.89 -9.96
N TRP A 171 -10.41 16.91 -11.18
CA TRP A 171 -11.12 15.81 -11.81
C TRP A 171 -10.37 15.28 -13.03
N PHE A 172 -10.44 13.96 -13.24
CA PHE A 172 -10.01 13.29 -14.46
C PHE A 172 -11.23 13.04 -15.37
N ARG A 173 -11.11 13.39 -16.67
CA ARG A 173 -12.14 13.17 -17.69
C ARG A 173 -12.22 11.70 -18.10
N SER A 174 -12.50 10.82 -17.17
CA SER A 174 -12.57 9.37 -17.45
C SER A 174 -13.75 9.02 -18.35
N SER A 175 -14.81 9.85 -18.39
CA SER A 175 -15.92 9.70 -19.34
C SER A 175 -15.49 9.83 -20.81
N ALA A 176 -14.34 10.48 -21.10
CA ALA A 176 -13.76 10.51 -22.44
C ALA A 176 -13.16 9.14 -22.87
N PHE A 177 -13.06 8.19 -21.95
CA PHE A 177 -12.53 6.84 -22.14
C PHE A 177 -13.55 5.75 -21.81
N ASP A 178 -14.83 6.03 -22.05
CA ASP A 178 -15.96 5.12 -21.85
C ASP A 178 -16.28 4.77 -20.38
N ASP A 179 -15.78 5.55 -19.40
CA ASP A 179 -16.24 5.43 -18.02
C ASP A 179 -17.62 6.11 -17.85
N GLU A 180 -18.43 5.64 -16.91
CA GLU A 180 -19.78 6.17 -16.67
C GLU A 180 -19.78 7.64 -16.20
N LYS A 181 -18.69 8.07 -15.53
CA LYS A 181 -18.54 9.44 -14.97
C LYS A 181 -17.08 9.79 -14.77
N ASP A 182 -16.79 11.08 -14.72
CA ASP A 182 -15.47 11.60 -14.38
C ASP A 182 -15.09 11.26 -12.92
N ARG A 183 -13.80 11.12 -12.66
CA ARG A 183 -13.25 10.69 -11.38
C ARG A 183 -12.48 11.81 -10.69
N VAL A 184 -12.69 11.96 -9.39
CA VAL A 184 -11.92 12.89 -8.57
C VAL A 184 -10.51 12.35 -8.34
N LEU A 185 -9.50 13.14 -8.65
CA LEU A 185 -8.09 12.89 -8.33
C LEU A 185 -7.71 13.50 -7.00
N ILE A 186 -8.07 14.79 -6.81
CA ILE A 186 -7.78 15.54 -5.58
C ILE A 186 -9.08 16.19 -5.11
N LYS A 187 -9.43 15.96 -3.86
CA LYS A 187 -10.63 16.54 -3.24
C LYS A 187 -10.46 18.05 -3.02
N ALA A 188 -11.56 18.76 -2.79
CA ALA A 188 -11.56 20.20 -2.49
C ALA A 188 -10.74 20.60 -1.24
N ASN A 189 -10.54 19.68 -0.30
CA ASN A 189 -9.69 19.89 0.87
C ASN A 189 -8.19 19.63 0.62
N GLY A 190 -7.80 19.30 -0.62
CA GLY A 190 -6.44 18.99 -1.02
C GLY A 190 -6.01 17.53 -0.81
N GLU A 191 -6.87 16.68 -0.26
CA GLU A 191 -6.56 15.25 -0.09
C GLU A 191 -6.63 14.51 -1.44
N MET A 192 -5.65 13.68 -1.70
CA MET A 192 -5.64 12.78 -2.84
C MET A 192 -6.61 11.61 -2.62
N THR A 193 -7.20 11.14 -3.71
CA THR A 193 -8.02 9.93 -3.70
C THR A 193 -7.16 8.70 -3.96
N TYR A 194 -7.65 7.50 -3.62
CA TYR A 194 -7.01 6.24 -4.00
C TYR A 194 -6.82 6.14 -5.52
N PHE A 195 -7.77 6.68 -6.29
CA PHE A 195 -7.65 6.69 -7.75
C PHE A 195 -6.44 7.51 -8.23
N MET A 196 -6.07 8.58 -7.52
CA MET A 196 -4.86 9.33 -7.85
C MET A 196 -3.58 8.50 -7.63
N SER A 197 -3.52 7.75 -6.54
CA SER A 197 -2.39 6.85 -6.26
C SER A 197 -2.26 5.78 -7.35
N ASP A 198 -3.38 5.18 -7.77
CA ASP A 198 -3.41 4.17 -8.83
C ASP A 198 -2.94 4.74 -10.17
N VAL A 199 -3.41 5.94 -10.53
CA VAL A 199 -2.96 6.65 -11.74
C VAL A 199 -1.45 6.91 -11.70
N ALA A 200 -0.94 7.44 -10.59
CA ALA A 200 0.47 7.74 -10.43
C ALA A 200 1.34 6.47 -10.49
N TYR A 201 0.87 5.40 -9.89
CA TYR A 201 1.57 4.11 -9.91
C TYR A 201 1.62 3.49 -11.30
N HIS A 202 0.51 3.47 -12.04
CA HIS A 202 0.49 2.97 -13.41
C HIS A 202 1.32 3.85 -14.34
N TYR A 203 1.29 5.17 -14.16
CA TYR A 203 2.13 6.10 -14.89
C TYR A 203 3.62 5.83 -14.63
N ASN A 204 4.01 5.59 -13.37
CA ASN A 204 5.37 5.20 -13.00
C ASN A 204 5.80 3.88 -13.68
N LYS A 205 4.92 2.88 -13.77
CA LYS A 205 5.20 1.65 -14.53
C LYS A 205 5.49 1.94 -16.02
N MET A 206 4.71 2.84 -16.64
CA MET A 206 4.90 3.22 -18.03
C MET A 206 6.23 3.98 -18.22
N GLU A 207 6.60 4.89 -17.29
CA GLU A 207 7.89 5.59 -17.33
C GLU A 207 9.09 4.64 -17.22
N ARG A 208 8.93 3.52 -16.51
CA ARG A 208 9.94 2.45 -16.43
C ARG A 208 10.06 1.61 -17.71
N GLY A 209 9.23 1.87 -18.72
CA GLY A 209 9.35 1.30 -20.07
C GLY A 209 8.75 -0.09 -20.24
N PHE A 210 7.76 -0.49 -19.45
CA PHE A 210 7.01 -1.72 -19.66
C PHE A 210 6.01 -1.57 -20.80
N ASP A 211 6.04 -2.50 -21.78
CA ASP A 211 5.09 -2.55 -22.90
C ASP A 211 3.73 -3.14 -22.51
N HIS A 212 3.73 -4.03 -21.53
CA HIS A 212 2.53 -4.73 -21.04
C HIS A 212 2.48 -4.69 -19.52
N LEU A 213 1.35 -4.25 -18.98
CA LEU A 213 1.06 -4.26 -17.54
C LEU A 213 -0.01 -5.32 -17.26
N ILE A 214 0.30 -6.25 -16.36
CA ILE A 214 -0.63 -7.31 -15.95
C ILE A 214 -0.82 -7.21 -14.45
N ASN A 215 -2.05 -6.90 -14.03
CA ASN A 215 -2.44 -6.84 -12.62
C ASN A 215 -3.36 -8.03 -12.31
N ILE A 216 -3.05 -8.79 -11.27
CA ILE A 216 -3.86 -9.93 -10.80
C ILE A 216 -4.50 -9.52 -9.48
N TRP A 217 -5.76 -9.15 -9.54
CA TRP A 217 -6.55 -8.65 -8.43
C TRP A 217 -7.69 -9.58 -8.05
N GLY A 218 -8.23 -9.40 -6.85
CA GLY A 218 -9.47 -10.03 -6.42
C GLY A 218 -10.69 -9.47 -7.18
N ALA A 219 -11.77 -10.26 -7.22
CA ALA A 219 -13.01 -9.85 -7.86
C ALA A 219 -13.70 -8.64 -7.17
N ASP A 220 -13.32 -8.33 -5.94
CA ASP A 220 -13.73 -7.18 -5.14
C ASP A 220 -13.15 -5.85 -5.66
N HIS A 221 -12.09 -5.92 -6.49
CA HIS A 221 -11.52 -4.76 -7.19
C HIS A 221 -12.18 -4.47 -8.55
N HIS A 222 -13.35 -5.07 -8.81
CA HIS A 222 -14.09 -4.81 -10.04
C HIS A 222 -14.56 -3.35 -10.13
N GLY A 223 -14.09 -2.61 -11.11
CA GLY A 223 -14.44 -1.20 -11.34
C GLY A 223 -13.32 -0.20 -10.99
N TYR A 224 -12.13 -0.70 -10.72
CA TYR A 224 -10.90 0.09 -10.62
C TYR A 224 -10.07 -0.04 -11.89
#